data_a84724855357796f7d9d106a49fb4f31
#
_entry.id   a84724855357796f7d9d106a49fb4f31
#
_cell.length_a   1.000
_cell.length_b   1.000
_cell.length_c   1.000
_cell.angle_alpha   90.00
_cell.angle_beta   90.00
_cell.angle_gamma   90.00
#
_symmetry.space_group_name_H-M   'P 1'
#
loop_
_entity.id
_entity.type
_entity.pdbx_description
1 polymer ?
#
loop_
_entity_poly.entity_id
_entity_poly.type
_entity_poly.pdbx_seq_one_letter_code
_entity_poly.pdbx_strand_id
1 'polypeptide(L)'
;MKTKLKPISFCGAFLMLAAIGANAQSYNWISSTEGDVWQQAKISLQSKPTGTVDLIVNENEKIVTFKAWGTTFNELDWDALGVLTRNEQDEILHNVFSPEGDLRITRGRISMGANDYARSWYSCDEVEGDFELRYFNINRDKQAIIPFIRAAQKYNPELTFWISPWSPPSWMKIHGDYPVLSSKYNNLSPQLDYLLYGNIGGKTDPDEMKLTGERNGKFPRQLATTDYMIQDPRYLQTYANSFCKFIDAYKEQGIPIDMVIYQNEAYSYTPYPGCAWTAEGTIRFNKEYLGPTLKRLHPEVKLYLGTFNTNRQDHVEKIIADKELQAYISGMAFQWEGREVLPSIRQQHPEWDYICSESECGWGSFDWKAGEHTFELMNHYLGNGCKEYTFWNFILTDNGESPWGWKQNALIRVDSKARTFTYTPEYYAVKHYAHYIGAGTEVIAYKPEGEDKKPVLVVRTPEGKWVVMVGNFQDTEQSLTLQIGKRYLNATLAPHSMHTFEMR
;
A
#
# COMPACT_ATOMS: atom_id res chain seq x y z
N MET A 1 -55.25 10.28 -19.21
CA MET A 1 -54.25 11.16 -19.78
C MET A 1 -52.99 11.02 -18.96
N LYS A 2 -52.01 10.24 -19.45
CA LYS A 2 -50.72 10.04 -18.78
C LYS A 2 -49.67 10.83 -19.56
N THR A 3 -49.19 11.92 -18.99
CA THR A 3 -48.15 12.76 -19.55
C THR A 3 -46.79 12.15 -19.22
N LYS A 4 -46.08 11.66 -20.23
CA LYS A 4 -44.71 11.20 -20.10
C LYS A 4 -43.77 12.42 -20.15
N LEU A 5 -43.04 12.67 -19.07
CA LEU A 5 -41.90 13.56 -19.06
C LEU A 5 -40.71 12.82 -19.67
N LYS A 6 -40.11 13.36 -20.72
CA LYS A 6 -38.85 12.93 -21.31
C LYS A 6 -37.71 13.55 -20.50
N PRO A 7 -36.61 12.83 -20.26
CA PRO A 7 -35.39 13.44 -19.71
C PRO A 7 -34.73 14.32 -20.75
N ILE A 8 -34.40 15.54 -20.37
CA ILE A 8 -33.57 16.47 -21.17
C ILE A 8 -32.14 16.10 -20.89
N SER A 9 -31.50 15.51 -21.91
CA SER A 9 -30.06 15.25 -21.94
C SER A 9 -29.35 16.58 -22.24
N PHE A 10 -28.69 17.18 -21.26
CA PHE A 10 -27.78 18.30 -21.49
C PHE A 10 -26.45 17.72 -22.00
N CYS A 11 -26.32 17.64 -23.32
CA CYS A 11 -25.05 17.39 -23.97
C CYS A 11 -24.31 18.75 -24.06
N GLY A 12 -23.48 19.04 -23.08
CA GLY A 12 -22.57 20.19 -23.10
C GLY A 12 -21.45 19.95 -24.10
N ALA A 13 -21.66 20.33 -25.37
CA ALA A 13 -20.58 20.31 -26.35
C ALA A 13 -19.60 21.45 -26.03
N PHE A 14 -18.44 21.10 -25.53
CA PHE A 14 -17.28 21.99 -25.45
C PHE A 14 -16.72 22.23 -26.85
N LEU A 15 -17.13 23.31 -27.52
CA LEU A 15 -16.46 23.83 -28.70
C LEU A 15 -15.31 24.74 -28.24
N MET A 16 -14.12 24.17 -28.08
CA MET A 16 -12.89 24.95 -28.08
C MET A 16 -12.53 25.29 -29.52
N LEU A 17 -12.66 26.55 -29.89
CA LEU A 17 -12.01 27.09 -31.09
C LEU A 17 -10.49 27.18 -30.84
N ALA A 18 -9.75 26.13 -31.21
CA ALA A 18 -8.30 26.19 -31.30
C ALA A 18 -7.91 26.89 -32.62
N ALA A 19 -7.30 28.05 -32.50
CA ALA A 19 -6.55 28.64 -33.62
C ALA A 19 -5.33 27.74 -33.88
N ILE A 20 -5.43 26.93 -34.95
CA ILE A 20 -4.37 26.00 -35.36
C ILE A 20 -3.27 26.80 -36.08
N GLY A 21 -2.21 27.17 -35.36
CA GLY A 21 -0.91 27.49 -35.91
C GLY A 21 -0.27 26.19 -36.43
N ALA A 22 0.24 26.20 -37.66
CA ALA A 22 0.83 25.05 -38.32
C ALA A 22 1.88 24.33 -37.46
N ASN A 23 1.72 23.00 -37.33
CA ASN A 23 2.66 22.04 -36.71
C ASN A 23 2.85 22.07 -35.16
N ALA A 24 1.87 22.38 -34.35
CA ALA A 24 1.95 22.08 -32.94
C ALA A 24 1.79 20.56 -32.70
N GLN A 25 2.81 19.90 -32.17
CA GLN A 25 2.75 18.50 -31.78
C GLN A 25 1.69 18.33 -30.70
N SER A 26 0.71 17.45 -30.95
CA SER A 26 -0.36 17.15 -29.98
C SER A 26 0.01 15.95 -29.12
N TYR A 27 -0.31 16.03 -27.84
CA TYR A 27 -0.01 15.05 -26.81
C TYR A 27 -1.27 14.49 -26.19
N ASN A 28 -1.16 13.37 -25.46
CA ASN A 28 -2.30 12.74 -24.81
C ASN A 28 -2.61 13.45 -23.49
N TRP A 29 -3.90 13.66 -23.26
CA TRP A 29 -4.46 14.13 -21.99
C TRP A 29 -5.60 13.20 -21.60
N ILE A 30 -5.46 12.54 -20.43
CA ILE A 30 -6.49 11.73 -19.81
C ILE A 30 -7.05 12.50 -18.63
N SER A 31 -8.37 12.51 -18.49
CA SER A 31 -9.05 13.10 -17.32
C SER A 31 -10.11 12.15 -16.77
N SER A 32 -10.34 12.24 -15.46
CA SER A 32 -11.41 11.51 -14.77
C SER A 32 -12.10 12.40 -13.76
N THR A 33 -13.43 12.36 -13.75
CA THR A 33 -14.32 12.95 -12.73
C THR A 33 -15.31 11.89 -12.26
N GLU A 34 -16.08 12.20 -11.21
CA GLU A 34 -17.12 11.32 -10.69
C GLU A 34 -18.18 11.00 -11.72
N GLY A 35 -18.30 10.17 -12.47
CA GLY A 35 -19.31 9.85 -13.50
C GLY A 35 -18.82 9.95 -14.93
N ASP A 36 -17.58 10.45 -15.13
CA ASP A 36 -16.97 10.54 -16.45
C ASP A 36 -15.48 10.21 -16.35
N VAL A 37 -15.17 8.90 -16.25
CA VAL A 37 -13.84 8.41 -16.00
C VAL A 37 -13.07 8.12 -17.30
N TRP A 38 -11.74 8.28 -17.26
CA TRP A 38 -10.80 7.91 -18.34
C TRP A 38 -11.09 8.56 -19.68
N GLN A 39 -11.48 9.84 -19.69
CA GLN A 39 -11.74 10.60 -20.90
C GLN A 39 -10.44 11.00 -21.60
N GLN A 40 -10.41 10.84 -22.92
CA GLN A 40 -9.23 11.13 -23.74
C GLN A 40 -9.39 12.44 -24.49
N ALA A 41 -8.40 13.30 -24.39
CA ALA A 41 -8.29 14.56 -25.10
C ALA A 41 -6.87 14.74 -25.66
N LYS A 42 -6.67 15.79 -26.43
CA LYS A 42 -5.36 16.20 -26.92
C LYS A 42 -5.01 17.58 -26.40
N ILE A 43 -3.73 17.76 -26.09
CA ILE A 43 -3.17 19.05 -25.63
C ILE A 43 -1.88 19.34 -26.38
N SER A 44 -1.49 20.59 -26.47
CA SER A 44 -0.23 21.01 -27.09
C SER A 44 0.57 21.88 -26.13
N LEU A 45 1.88 21.69 -26.11
CA LEU A 45 2.77 22.57 -25.37
C LEU A 45 2.89 23.92 -26.07
N GLN A 46 2.86 24.99 -25.28
CA GLN A 46 2.94 26.36 -25.75
C GLN A 46 4.36 26.92 -25.59
N SER A 47 4.69 27.94 -26.37
CA SER A 47 5.97 28.68 -26.24
C SER A 47 5.92 29.77 -25.15
N LYS A 48 4.73 30.08 -24.62
CA LYS A 48 4.50 31.07 -23.58
C LYS A 48 3.49 30.53 -22.57
N PRO A 49 3.59 30.95 -21.30
CA PRO A 49 2.58 30.66 -20.31
C PRO A 49 1.28 31.42 -20.60
N THR A 50 0.14 30.89 -20.22
CA THR A 50 -1.16 31.60 -20.29
C THR A 50 -1.50 32.34 -19.00
N GLY A 51 -0.80 32.06 -17.94
CA GLY A 51 -0.96 32.66 -16.62
C GLY A 51 0.34 32.67 -15.85
N THR A 52 0.25 32.79 -14.51
CA THR A 52 1.39 32.58 -13.62
C THR A 52 1.84 31.12 -13.72
N VAL A 53 3.13 30.89 -13.76
CA VAL A 53 3.70 29.54 -13.73
C VAL A 53 3.50 28.95 -12.34
N ASP A 54 2.84 27.79 -12.23
CA ASP A 54 2.60 27.12 -10.97
C ASP A 54 3.82 26.33 -10.51
N LEU A 55 4.51 25.68 -11.46
CA LEU A 55 5.69 24.89 -11.15
C LEU A 55 6.66 24.79 -12.34
N ILE A 56 7.95 24.62 -12.03
CA ILE A 56 9.03 24.46 -12.99
C ILE A 56 9.69 23.09 -12.76
N VAL A 57 9.70 22.25 -13.80
CA VAL A 57 10.33 20.94 -13.75
C VAL A 57 11.86 21.08 -13.74
N ASN A 58 12.52 20.46 -12.77
CA ASN A 58 13.98 20.34 -12.76
C ASN A 58 14.42 19.08 -13.50
N GLU A 59 14.55 19.16 -14.82
CA GLU A 59 14.77 18.03 -15.73
C GLU A 59 15.99 17.16 -15.36
N ASN A 60 16.95 17.69 -14.61
CA ASN A 60 18.18 17.04 -14.23
C ASN A 60 18.18 16.48 -12.81
N GLU A 61 17.12 16.68 -12.05
CA GLU A 61 17.03 16.23 -10.66
C GLU A 61 16.03 15.09 -10.51
N LYS A 62 16.59 13.88 -10.43
CA LYS A 62 15.83 12.67 -10.16
C LYS A 62 15.64 12.48 -8.67
N ILE A 63 14.40 12.25 -8.25
CA ILE A 63 14.04 11.91 -6.87
C ILE A 63 14.30 10.41 -6.62
N VAL A 64 13.75 9.57 -7.48
CA VAL A 64 13.86 8.10 -7.39
C VAL A 64 13.63 7.45 -8.75
N THR A 65 14.13 6.24 -8.94
CA THR A 65 13.73 5.37 -10.06
C THR A 65 12.70 4.37 -9.53
N PHE A 66 11.50 4.42 -10.10
CA PHE A 66 10.38 3.57 -9.74
C PHE A 66 10.66 2.11 -10.10
N LYS A 67 10.17 1.17 -9.29
CA LYS A 67 10.41 -0.26 -9.46
C LYS A 67 9.14 -1.06 -9.69
N ALA A 68 8.12 -0.92 -8.82
CA ALA A 68 6.97 -1.80 -8.88
C ALA A 68 5.69 -1.21 -8.29
N TRP A 69 4.56 -1.52 -8.93
CA TRP A 69 3.22 -1.46 -8.34
C TRP A 69 2.89 -2.79 -7.71
N GLY A 70 2.32 -2.76 -6.52
CA GLY A 70 1.98 -3.94 -5.74
C GLY A 70 0.53 -4.00 -5.30
N THR A 71 0.08 -5.22 -4.97
CA THR A 71 -1.16 -5.47 -4.22
C THR A 71 -0.96 -6.62 -3.25
N THR A 72 -1.88 -6.76 -2.30
CA THR A 72 -1.85 -7.87 -1.34
C THR A 72 -2.74 -9.02 -1.82
N PHE A 73 -2.34 -10.24 -1.52
CA PHE A 73 -3.10 -11.46 -1.80
C PHE A 73 -3.80 -11.92 -0.52
N ASN A 74 -5.10 -11.61 -0.39
CA ASN A 74 -5.92 -11.91 0.78
C ASN A 74 -6.91 -13.05 0.50
N GLU A 75 -7.35 -13.78 1.55
CA GLU A 75 -8.35 -14.83 1.39
C GLU A 75 -9.69 -14.28 0.91
N LEU A 76 -10.13 -13.13 1.48
CA LEU A 76 -11.41 -12.52 1.11
C LEU A 76 -11.39 -11.94 -0.31
N ASP A 77 -10.25 -11.52 -0.81
CA ASP A 77 -10.10 -11.08 -2.21
C ASP A 77 -10.31 -12.27 -3.17
N TRP A 78 -9.77 -13.44 -2.83
CA TRP A 78 -9.99 -14.67 -3.59
C TRP A 78 -11.46 -15.09 -3.57
N ASP A 79 -12.14 -14.97 -2.41
CA ASP A 79 -13.56 -15.27 -2.28
C ASP A 79 -14.41 -14.31 -3.11
N ALA A 80 -14.12 -13.01 -3.06
CA ALA A 80 -14.80 -12.00 -3.84
C ALA A 80 -14.67 -12.25 -5.35
N LEU A 81 -13.47 -12.56 -5.82
CA LEU A 81 -13.22 -12.93 -7.21
C LEU A 81 -14.03 -14.19 -7.59
N GLY A 82 -14.13 -15.16 -6.69
CA GLY A 82 -14.89 -16.41 -6.88
C GLY A 82 -16.41 -16.23 -7.01
N VAL A 83 -16.98 -15.08 -6.65
CA VAL A 83 -18.39 -14.76 -6.87
C VAL A 83 -18.73 -14.58 -8.35
N LEU A 84 -17.76 -14.12 -9.13
CA LEU A 84 -17.91 -13.70 -10.52
C LEU A 84 -17.80 -14.89 -11.50
N THR A 85 -18.28 -14.66 -12.73
CA THR A 85 -18.09 -15.60 -13.82
C THR A 85 -16.62 -15.73 -14.23
N ARG A 86 -16.26 -16.81 -14.91
CA ARG A 86 -14.89 -17.03 -15.37
C ARG A 86 -14.39 -15.89 -16.29
N ASN A 87 -15.25 -15.41 -17.19
CA ASN A 87 -14.88 -14.32 -18.09
C ASN A 87 -14.59 -13.02 -17.34
N GLU A 88 -15.40 -12.69 -16.34
CA GLU A 88 -15.18 -11.50 -15.50
C GLU A 88 -13.91 -11.64 -14.65
N GLN A 89 -13.64 -12.83 -14.10
CA GLN A 89 -12.38 -13.11 -13.42
C GLN A 89 -11.18 -12.90 -14.34
N ASP A 90 -11.25 -13.44 -15.57
CA ASP A 90 -10.17 -13.30 -16.56
C ASP A 90 -10.00 -11.83 -17.00
N GLU A 91 -11.08 -11.07 -17.18
CA GLU A 91 -11.03 -9.63 -17.46
C GLU A 91 -10.32 -8.86 -16.34
N ILE A 92 -10.72 -9.08 -15.09
CA ILE A 92 -10.17 -8.41 -13.93
C ILE A 92 -8.67 -8.74 -13.77
N LEU A 93 -8.31 -10.02 -13.82
CA LEU A 93 -6.93 -10.45 -13.66
C LEU A 93 -6.04 -9.92 -14.80
N HIS A 94 -6.56 -9.88 -16.03
CA HIS A 94 -5.87 -9.27 -17.17
C HIS A 94 -5.62 -7.77 -16.92
N ASN A 95 -6.67 -7.01 -16.60
CA ASN A 95 -6.56 -5.55 -16.42
C ASN A 95 -5.63 -5.16 -15.29
N VAL A 96 -5.52 -6.00 -14.25
CA VAL A 96 -4.69 -5.71 -13.08
C VAL A 96 -3.25 -6.19 -13.24
N PHE A 97 -3.03 -7.40 -13.75
CA PHE A 97 -1.71 -8.03 -13.73
C PHE A 97 -0.99 -8.08 -15.09
N SER A 98 -1.73 -8.09 -16.23
CA SER A 98 -1.09 -8.17 -17.54
C SER A 98 -0.23 -6.92 -17.83
N PRO A 99 0.94 -7.07 -18.49
CA PRO A 99 1.71 -5.94 -19.00
C PRO A 99 0.94 -5.05 -19.98
N GLU A 100 -0.08 -5.58 -20.65
CA GLU A 100 -0.99 -4.85 -21.55
C GLU A 100 -2.21 -4.30 -20.81
N GLY A 101 -2.41 -4.67 -19.54
CA GLY A 101 -3.53 -4.25 -18.73
C GLY A 101 -3.44 -2.80 -18.24
N ASP A 102 -4.41 -2.45 -17.42
CA ASP A 102 -4.55 -1.09 -16.90
C ASP A 102 -3.54 -0.77 -15.79
N LEU A 103 -3.38 -1.67 -14.82
CA LEU A 103 -2.62 -1.42 -13.58
C LEU A 103 -1.20 -2.01 -13.61
N ARG A 104 -0.97 -3.04 -14.41
CA ARG A 104 0.35 -3.65 -14.64
C ARG A 104 1.09 -3.99 -13.34
N ILE A 105 0.36 -4.56 -12.37
CA ILE A 105 0.93 -4.92 -11.07
C ILE A 105 1.98 -6.01 -11.24
N THR A 106 3.16 -5.80 -10.65
CA THR A 106 4.32 -6.69 -10.73
C THR A 106 4.79 -7.19 -9.38
N ARG A 107 4.16 -6.71 -8.28
CA ARG A 107 4.60 -6.99 -6.92
C ARG A 107 3.45 -7.53 -6.07
N GLY A 108 3.65 -8.64 -5.39
CA GLY A 108 2.69 -9.23 -4.46
C GLY A 108 3.16 -9.13 -3.02
N ARG A 109 2.26 -8.73 -2.10
CA ARG A 109 2.43 -8.87 -0.67
C ARG A 109 1.68 -10.09 -0.19
N ILE A 110 2.30 -10.91 0.64
CA ILE A 110 1.72 -12.11 1.22
C ILE A 110 1.79 -12.00 2.74
N SER A 111 0.67 -12.24 3.42
CA SER A 111 0.66 -12.35 4.87
C SER A 111 1.23 -13.70 5.31
N MET A 112 2.12 -13.71 6.27
CA MET A 112 2.56 -14.93 6.94
C MET A 112 1.58 -15.25 8.08
N GLY A 113 0.56 -16.06 7.79
CA GLY A 113 -0.60 -16.29 8.64
C GLY A 113 -1.75 -15.33 8.37
N ALA A 114 -2.77 -15.36 9.22
CA ALA A 114 -3.96 -14.54 9.07
C ALA A 114 -3.67 -13.04 9.18
N ASN A 115 -4.35 -12.25 8.35
CA ASN A 115 -4.45 -10.80 8.43
C ASN A 115 -5.91 -10.38 8.70
N ASP A 116 -6.21 -9.09 8.66
CA ASP A 116 -7.56 -8.53 8.86
C ASP A 116 -8.55 -8.90 7.73
N TYR A 117 -8.09 -9.35 6.57
CA TYR A 117 -8.90 -9.88 5.46
C TYR A 117 -8.74 -11.39 5.23
N ALA A 118 -8.31 -12.12 6.25
CA ALA A 118 -8.42 -13.58 6.29
C ALA A 118 -9.85 -14.02 6.67
N ARG A 119 -10.27 -15.22 6.27
CA ARG A 119 -11.59 -15.81 6.61
C ARG A 119 -11.75 -16.05 8.11
N SER A 120 -10.65 -16.32 8.80
CA SER A 120 -10.58 -16.56 10.25
C SER A 120 -9.12 -16.55 10.69
N TRP A 121 -8.92 -16.52 12.03
CA TRP A 121 -7.58 -16.67 12.59
C TRP A 121 -6.91 -18.01 12.19
N TYR A 122 -5.65 -17.92 11.80
CA TYR A 122 -4.71 -19.04 11.69
C TYR A 122 -3.27 -18.51 11.73
N SER A 123 -2.34 -19.36 12.17
CA SER A 123 -0.92 -19.17 11.92
C SER A 123 -0.32 -20.41 11.27
N CYS A 124 0.94 -20.33 10.90
CA CYS A 124 1.62 -21.47 10.26
C CYS A 124 1.97 -22.57 11.28
N ASP A 125 1.92 -22.28 12.58
CA ASP A 125 2.19 -23.24 13.66
C ASP A 125 1.55 -22.82 14.98
N GLU A 126 0.37 -23.35 15.29
CA GLU A 126 -0.35 -23.09 16.55
C GLU A 126 -0.09 -24.16 17.63
N VAL A 127 0.89 -25.05 17.42
CA VAL A 127 1.22 -26.07 18.42
C VAL A 127 2.13 -25.47 19.49
N GLU A 128 1.55 -25.27 20.69
CA GLU A 128 2.27 -24.66 21.82
C GLU A 128 3.57 -25.42 22.16
N GLY A 129 4.69 -24.68 22.19
CA GLY A 129 5.99 -25.24 22.54
C GLY A 129 6.70 -26.00 21.40
N ASP A 130 6.19 -25.93 20.18
CA ASP A 130 6.90 -26.51 19.02
C ASP A 130 8.07 -25.62 18.58
N PHE A 131 9.09 -25.55 19.42
CA PHE A 131 10.30 -24.75 19.13
C PHE A 131 11.13 -25.28 17.95
N GLU A 132 10.87 -26.49 17.48
CA GLU A 132 11.54 -27.07 16.32
C GLU A 132 10.73 -26.92 15.04
N LEU A 133 9.53 -26.31 15.13
CA LEU A 133 8.61 -26.08 14.01
C LEU A 133 8.29 -27.37 13.23
N ARG A 134 8.06 -28.47 13.94
CA ARG A 134 7.73 -29.79 13.35
C ARG A 134 6.33 -29.80 12.74
N TYR A 135 5.42 -28.98 13.28
CA TYR A 135 4.03 -28.86 12.85
C TYR A 135 3.82 -27.65 11.92
N PHE A 136 4.88 -26.88 11.64
CA PHE A 136 4.81 -25.77 10.71
C PHE A 136 4.29 -26.21 9.34
N ASN A 137 3.30 -25.49 8.81
CA ASN A 137 2.75 -25.75 7.49
C ASN A 137 2.05 -24.52 6.90
N ILE A 138 1.88 -24.52 5.57
CA ILE A 138 1.13 -23.51 4.79
C ILE A 138 -0.14 -24.09 4.17
N ASN A 139 -0.76 -25.09 4.82
CA ASN A 139 -1.93 -25.78 4.27
C ASN A 139 -3.14 -24.86 4.10
N ARG A 140 -3.27 -23.82 4.93
CA ARG A 140 -4.32 -22.82 4.79
C ARG A 140 -4.12 -22.00 3.53
N ASP A 141 -2.90 -21.55 3.26
CA ASP A 141 -2.57 -20.71 2.09
C ASP A 141 -2.81 -21.45 0.77
N LYS A 142 -2.66 -22.79 0.76
CA LYS A 142 -2.98 -23.63 -0.40
C LYS A 142 -4.46 -23.62 -0.78
N GLN A 143 -5.34 -23.12 0.08
CA GLN A 143 -6.80 -23.08 -0.18
C GLN A 143 -7.25 -21.80 -0.90
N ALA A 144 -6.52 -20.69 -0.73
CA ALA A 144 -6.90 -19.38 -1.28
C ALA A 144 -5.69 -18.61 -1.83
N ILE A 145 -4.70 -18.32 -1.01
CA ILE A 145 -3.58 -17.40 -1.36
C ILE A 145 -2.78 -17.94 -2.55
N ILE A 146 -2.34 -19.21 -2.48
CA ILE A 146 -1.55 -19.83 -3.57
C ILE A 146 -2.37 -19.97 -4.87
N PRO A 147 -3.65 -20.45 -4.85
CA PRO A 147 -4.51 -20.42 -6.04
C PRO A 147 -4.69 -19.00 -6.63
N PHE A 148 -4.85 -17.99 -5.78
CA PHE A 148 -4.97 -16.59 -6.23
C PHE A 148 -3.67 -16.11 -6.93
N ILE A 149 -2.52 -16.32 -6.30
CA ILE A 149 -1.21 -15.99 -6.89
C ILE A 149 -1.05 -16.69 -8.25
N ARG A 150 -1.37 -17.97 -8.34
CA ARG A 150 -1.27 -18.71 -9.60
C ARG A 150 -2.23 -18.20 -10.68
N ALA A 151 -3.41 -17.72 -10.29
CA ALA A 151 -4.34 -17.08 -11.22
C ALA A 151 -3.76 -15.77 -11.77
N ALA A 152 -3.12 -14.95 -10.92
CA ALA A 152 -2.42 -13.73 -11.32
C ALA A 152 -1.18 -14.01 -12.20
N GLN A 153 -0.39 -15.04 -11.85
CA GLN A 153 0.81 -15.45 -12.60
C GLN A 153 0.52 -15.91 -14.04
N LYS A 154 -0.72 -16.31 -14.37
CA LYS A 154 -1.10 -16.60 -15.75
C LYS A 154 -1.03 -15.37 -16.66
N TYR A 155 -1.25 -14.18 -16.09
CA TYR A 155 -1.22 -12.90 -16.79
C TYR A 155 0.12 -12.19 -16.65
N ASN A 156 0.82 -12.45 -15.54
CA ASN A 156 2.17 -11.92 -15.32
C ASN A 156 3.05 -12.97 -14.60
N PRO A 157 3.78 -13.82 -15.33
CA PRO A 157 4.67 -14.82 -14.74
C PRO A 157 5.87 -14.22 -14.01
N GLU A 158 6.20 -12.94 -14.24
CA GLU A 158 7.32 -12.21 -13.63
C GLU A 158 6.94 -11.55 -12.28
N LEU A 159 5.77 -11.87 -11.71
CA LEU A 159 5.38 -11.38 -10.38
C LEU A 159 6.42 -11.76 -9.34
N THR A 160 6.83 -10.79 -8.54
CA THR A 160 7.73 -10.95 -7.39
C THR A 160 6.97 -10.77 -6.09
N PHE A 161 7.48 -11.33 -4.98
CA PHE A 161 6.71 -11.40 -3.74
C PHE A 161 7.53 -11.03 -2.52
N TRP A 162 6.85 -10.42 -1.55
CA TRP A 162 7.37 -10.15 -0.22
C TRP A 162 6.35 -10.51 0.86
N ILE A 163 6.84 -10.69 2.08
CA ILE A 163 6.03 -11.15 3.19
C ILE A 163 6.10 -10.23 4.40
N SER A 164 4.98 -10.17 5.14
CA SER A 164 4.91 -9.64 6.50
C SER A 164 3.84 -10.36 7.30
N PRO A 165 4.11 -10.78 8.55
CA PRO A 165 3.07 -11.28 9.46
C PRO A 165 2.29 -10.14 10.08
N TRP A 166 1.01 -10.41 10.44
CA TRP A 166 0.20 -9.55 11.32
C TRP A 166 0.36 -9.96 12.79
N SER A 167 0.44 -11.25 13.06
CA SER A 167 0.67 -11.79 14.40
C SER A 167 1.58 -13.02 14.31
N PRO A 168 2.51 -13.19 15.26
CA PRO A 168 3.12 -14.48 15.48
C PRO A 168 2.05 -15.49 15.93
N PRO A 169 2.36 -16.80 15.94
CA PRO A 169 1.52 -17.80 16.57
C PRO A 169 1.06 -17.37 17.97
N SER A 170 -0.18 -17.65 18.32
CA SER A 170 -0.78 -17.14 19.57
C SER A 170 0.01 -17.54 20.81
N TRP A 171 0.54 -18.76 20.84
CA TRP A 171 1.35 -19.26 21.96
C TRP A 171 2.70 -18.53 22.15
N MET A 172 3.16 -17.80 21.14
CA MET A 172 4.39 -16.98 21.23
C MET A 172 4.12 -15.58 21.80
N LYS A 173 2.86 -15.24 22.08
CA LYS A 173 2.47 -13.93 22.62
C LYS A 173 2.21 -14.00 24.13
N ILE A 174 2.49 -12.90 24.83
CA ILE A 174 2.39 -12.82 26.30
C ILE A 174 0.99 -13.10 26.85
N HIS A 175 -0.07 -12.91 26.08
CA HIS A 175 -1.46 -13.16 26.47
C HIS A 175 -2.05 -14.42 25.83
N GLY A 176 -1.30 -15.09 24.94
CA GLY A 176 -1.70 -16.38 24.37
C GLY A 176 -2.81 -16.28 23.33
N ASP A 177 -3.02 -15.11 22.71
CA ASP A 177 -4.07 -14.90 21.70
C ASP A 177 -3.55 -14.05 20.53
N TYR A 178 -4.29 -14.04 19.39
CA TYR A 178 -3.88 -13.37 18.17
C TYR A 178 -4.20 -11.87 18.13
N PRO A 179 -5.34 -11.36 18.67
CA PRO A 179 -5.65 -9.93 18.62
C PRO A 179 -4.88 -9.17 19.71
N VAL A 180 -4.95 -7.85 19.63
CA VAL A 180 -4.35 -6.94 20.59
C VAL A 180 -5.44 -6.24 21.41
N LEU A 181 -6.63 -6.07 20.81
CA LEU A 181 -7.80 -5.45 21.42
C LEU A 181 -8.96 -6.45 21.50
N SER A 182 -9.62 -6.53 22.65
CA SER A 182 -10.86 -7.30 22.81
C SER A 182 -12.02 -6.63 22.05
N SER A 183 -12.88 -7.46 21.46
CA SER A 183 -14.08 -6.99 20.75
C SER A 183 -15.13 -8.06 20.68
N LYS A 184 -16.33 -7.68 20.21
CA LYS A 184 -17.41 -8.67 19.94
C LYS A 184 -17.08 -9.65 18.79
N TYR A 185 -16.02 -9.42 18.07
CA TYR A 185 -15.59 -10.22 16.91
C TYR A 185 -14.45 -11.19 17.24
N ASN A 186 -13.91 -11.17 18.46
CA ASN A 186 -12.90 -12.10 18.93
C ASN A 186 -13.18 -12.55 20.36
N ASN A 187 -12.38 -13.48 20.86
CA ASN A 187 -12.57 -14.08 22.19
C ASN A 187 -11.61 -13.51 23.24
N LEU A 188 -10.83 -12.48 22.92
CA LEU A 188 -9.90 -11.89 23.88
C LEU A 188 -10.67 -11.26 25.03
N SER A 189 -10.28 -11.61 26.25
CA SER A 189 -10.86 -11.01 27.46
C SER A 189 -10.46 -9.53 27.58
N PRO A 190 -11.38 -8.60 27.89
CA PRO A 190 -11.03 -7.20 28.13
C PRO A 190 -9.96 -6.99 29.20
N GLN A 191 -9.81 -7.92 30.15
CA GLN A 191 -8.76 -7.86 31.17
C GLN A 191 -7.34 -8.12 30.60
N LEU A 192 -7.26 -8.62 29.36
CA LEU A 192 -6.02 -8.86 28.65
C LEU A 192 -5.73 -7.79 27.59
N ASP A 193 -6.57 -6.76 27.47
CA ASP A 193 -6.30 -5.62 26.61
C ASP A 193 -5.10 -4.83 27.13
N TYR A 194 -4.17 -4.60 26.23
CA TYR A 194 -3.00 -3.79 26.54
C TYR A 194 -2.81 -2.75 25.48
N LEU A 195 -2.73 -1.51 25.92
CA LEU A 195 -2.19 -0.44 25.09
C LEU A 195 -0.68 -0.39 25.32
N LEU A 196 0.08 -0.98 24.40
CA LEU A 196 1.51 -0.78 24.37
C LEU A 196 1.84 0.59 23.74
N TYR A 197 1.02 0.98 22.78
CA TYR A 197 1.04 2.30 22.16
C TYR A 197 -0.39 2.82 22.10
N GLY A 198 -0.63 4.00 22.66
CA GLY A 198 -1.92 4.69 22.51
C GLY A 198 -2.07 5.24 21.12
N ASN A 199 -2.42 4.38 20.22
CA ASN A 199 -2.25 4.66 18.80
C ASN A 199 -3.43 5.34 18.12
N ILE A 200 -4.44 5.71 18.83
CA ILE A 200 -5.54 6.47 18.27
C ILE A 200 -5.06 7.93 18.12
N GLY A 201 -4.52 8.23 16.95
CA GLY A 201 -4.05 9.56 16.58
C GLY A 201 -2.64 9.92 17.06
N GLY A 202 -1.77 8.95 17.30
CA GLY A 202 -0.33 9.17 17.54
C GLY A 202 0.02 10.04 18.74
N LYS A 203 -0.88 10.14 19.74
CA LYS A 203 -0.78 11.12 20.84
C LYS A 203 -0.29 10.56 22.16
N THR A 204 -0.07 9.25 22.26
CA THR A 204 0.30 8.63 23.54
C THR A 204 1.76 8.24 23.51
N ASP A 205 2.51 8.70 24.49
CA ASP A 205 3.90 8.31 24.68
C ASP A 205 3.97 6.82 25.04
N PRO A 206 4.74 5.98 24.33
CA PRO A 206 4.94 4.59 24.68
C PRO A 206 5.46 4.41 26.11
N ASP A 207 6.29 5.33 26.59
CA ASP A 207 6.87 5.27 27.92
C ASP A 207 5.85 5.65 29.02
N GLU A 208 4.76 6.33 28.67
CA GLU A 208 3.65 6.69 29.58
C GLU A 208 2.54 5.63 29.63
N MET A 209 2.62 4.61 28.78
CA MET A 209 1.54 3.64 28.65
C MET A 209 1.43 2.74 29.88
N LYS A 210 0.35 2.92 30.60
CA LYS A 210 -0.05 2.03 31.69
C LYS A 210 -0.82 0.85 31.13
N LEU A 211 -0.43 -0.33 31.58
CA LEU A 211 -1.22 -1.53 31.34
C LEU A 211 -2.61 -1.37 31.94
N THR A 212 -3.64 -1.54 31.12
CA THR A 212 -5.01 -1.67 31.56
C THR A 212 -5.33 -3.15 31.77
N GLY A 213 -5.84 -3.51 32.92
CA GLY A 213 -6.22 -4.88 33.27
C GLY A 213 -5.15 -5.73 33.98
N GLU A 214 -5.61 -6.81 34.58
CA GLU A 214 -4.76 -7.82 35.24
C GLU A 214 -4.31 -8.85 34.19
N ARG A 215 -3.06 -9.27 34.32
CA ARG A 215 -2.50 -10.32 33.47
C ARG A 215 -2.56 -11.65 34.15
N ASN A 216 -3.31 -12.56 33.60
CA ASN A 216 -3.16 -14.00 33.83
C ASN A 216 -2.10 -14.59 32.89
N GLY A 217 -1.01 -13.85 32.65
CA GLY A 217 -0.03 -14.28 31.69
C GLY A 217 0.83 -15.43 32.19
N LYS A 218 1.28 -16.27 31.27
CA LYS A 218 2.34 -17.26 31.48
C LYS A 218 3.67 -16.60 31.85
N PHE A 219 3.78 -15.29 31.72
CA PHE A 219 5.00 -14.51 31.83
C PHE A 219 4.88 -13.38 32.85
N PRO A 220 5.98 -13.02 33.51
CA PRO A 220 6.02 -11.89 34.41
C PRO A 220 5.55 -10.60 33.78
N ARG A 221 4.84 -9.78 34.55
CA ARG A 221 4.30 -8.48 34.11
C ARG A 221 5.36 -7.56 33.49
N GLN A 222 6.59 -7.60 33.98
CA GLN A 222 7.72 -6.80 33.49
C GLN A 222 8.05 -7.13 32.03
N LEU A 223 8.03 -8.41 31.63
CA LEU A 223 8.26 -8.81 30.24
C LEU A 223 7.11 -8.40 29.33
N ALA A 224 5.92 -8.38 29.87
CA ALA A 224 4.73 -8.00 29.14
C ALA A 224 4.60 -6.48 28.87
N THR A 225 5.35 -5.63 29.56
CA THR A 225 5.34 -4.17 29.34
C THR A 225 6.22 -3.73 28.18
N THR A 226 7.03 -4.61 27.62
CA THR A 226 7.98 -4.27 26.57
C THR A 226 7.44 -4.58 25.16
N ASP A 227 6.95 -5.78 24.97
CA ASP A 227 6.46 -6.27 23.67
C ASP A 227 5.33 -7.27 23.86
N TYR A 228 4.46 -7.43 22.85
CA TYR A 228 3.45 -8.50 22.87
C TYR A 228 4.07 -9.86 22.55
N MET A 229 5.10 -9.89 21.74
CA MET A 229 5.93 -11.09 21.52
C MET A 229 6.73 -11.42 22.77
N ILE A 230 6.75 -12.69 23.16
CA ILE A 230 7.55 -13.19 24.30
C ILE A 230 9.03 -12.95 23.99
N GLN A 231 9.73 -12.24 24.89
CA GLN A 231 11.12 -11.83 24.73
C GLN A 231 12.14 -12.87 25.22
N ASP A 232 11.75 -14.13 25.30
CA ASP A 232 12.67 -15.26 25.57
C ASP A 232 13.46 -15.60 24.30
N PRO A 233 14.79 -15.78 24.37
CA PRO A 233 15.64 -16.09 23.19
C PRO A 233 15.17 -17.29 22.37
N ARG A 234 14.61 -18.30 23.00
CA ARG A 234 14.12 -19.50 22.32
C ARG A 234 12.88 -19.19 21.47
N TYR A 235 11.96 -18.37 21.97
CA TYR A 235 10.77 -17.93 21.23
C TYR A 235 11.17 -17.04 20.04
N LEU A 236 12.05 -16.06 20.28
CA LEU A 236 12.52 -15.16 19.24
C LEU A 236 13.27 -15.90 18.12
N GLN A 237 14.14 -16.85 18.47
CA GLN A 237 14.85 -17.66 17.46
C GLN A 237 13.89 -18.58 16.70
N THR A 238 12.93 -19.19 17.37
CA THR A 238 11.90 -20.03 16.71
C THR A 238 11.08 -19.18 15.74
N TYR A 239 10.70 -17.98 16.13
CA TYR A 239 9.96 -17.07 15.26
C TYR A 239 10.80 -16.64 14.04
N ALA A 240 12.07 -16.32 14.22
CA ALA A 240 12.98 -16.05 13.11
C ALA A 240 13.14 -17.26 12.15
N ASN A 241 13.23 -18.47 12.70
CA ASN A 241 13.28 -19.71 11.90
C ASN A 241 11.99 -19.94 11.10
N SER A 242 10.82 -19.55 11.63
CA SER A 242 9.54 -19.71 10.95
C SER A 242 9.44 -18.88 9.67
N PHE A 243 10.08 -17.69 9.59
CA PHE A 243 10.21 -16.92 8.35
C PHE A 243 10.96 -17.72 7.26
N CYS A 244 12.07 -18.35 7.64
CA CYS A 244 12.84 -19.15 6.68
C CYS A 244 12.03 -20.37 6.19
N LYS A 245 11.32 -21.06 7.09
CA LYS A 245 10.42 -22.16 6.69
C LYS A 245 9.29 -21.70 5.77
N PHE A 246 8.74 -20.52 5.99
CA PHE A 246 7.74 -19.94 5.12
C PHE A 246 8.29 -19.65 3.72
N ILE A 247 9.49 -19.04 3.65
CA ILE A 247 10.20 -18.80 2.39
C ILE A 247 10.42 -20.10 1.63
N ASP A 248 10.93 -21.15 2.30
CA ASP A 248 11.16 -22.46 1.69
C ASP A 248 9.85 -23.09 1.19
N ALA A 249 8.80 -23.08 2.01
CA ALA A 249 7.50 -23.65 1.65
C ALA A 249 6.86 -22.94 0.44
N TYR A 250 7.00 -21.62 0.31
CA TYR A 250 6.53 -20.88 -0.85
C TYR A 250 7.40 -21.10 -2.09
N LYS A 251 8.72 -21.20 -1.90
CA LYS A 251 9.66 -21.57 -2.98
C LYS A 251 9.33 -22.95 -3.57
N GLU A 252 8.97 -23.93 -2.74
CA GLU A 252 8.49 -25.24 -3.19
C GLU A 252 7.20 -25.15 -4.02
N GLN A 253 6.37 -24.12 -3.80
CA GLN A 253 5.21 -23.83 -4.63
C GLN A 253 5.55 -23.01 -5.90
N GLY A 254 6.83 -22.73 -6.19
CA GLY A 254 7.24 -21.90 -7.34
C GLY A 254 6.92 -20.42 -7.14
N ILE A 255 6.83 -19.95 -5.89
CA ILE A 255 6.54 -18.57 -5.51
C ILE A 255 7.72 -18.07 -4.66
N PRO A 256 8.81 -17.60 -5.28
CA PRO A 256 9.97 -17.13 -4.54
C PRO A 256 9.69 -15.82 -3.81
N ILE A 257 10.08 -15.75 -2.54
CA ILE A 257 10.02 -14.55 -1.70
C ILE A 257 11.39 -13.86 -1.77
N ASP A 258 11.42 -12.58 -2.08
CA ASP A 258 12.67 -11.80 -2.20
C ASP A 258 12.86 -10.72 -1.13
N MET A 259 11.81 -10.47 -0.30
CA MET A 259 11.87 -9.49 0.77
C MET A 259 10.99 -9.89 1.95
N VAL A 260 11.46 -9.57 3.14
CA VAL A 260 10.77 -9.78 4.42
C VAL A 260 10.65 -8.45 5.16
N ILE A 261 9.48 -8.22 5.76
CA ILE A 261 9.26 -7.22 6.81
C ILE A 261 8.74 -7.96 8.04
N TYR A 262 9.37 -7.74 9.19
CA TYR A 262 9.17 -8.57 10.38
C TYR A 262 7.77 -8.50 11.00
N GLN A 263 7.03 -7.40 10.77
CA GLN A 263 5.71 -7.15 11.37
C GLN A 263 4.89 -6.19 10.52
N ASN A 264 3.58 -6.46 10.35
CA ASN A 264 2.63 -5.45 9.93
C ASN A 264 2.24 -4.58 11.13
N GLU A 265 2.35 -3.26 10.97
CA GLU A 265 1.82 -2.28 11.94
C GLU A 265 2.18 -2.56 13.40
N ALA A 266 3.46 -2.53 13.72
CA ALA A 266 3.95 -2.75 15.09
C ALA A 266 3.34 -1.79 16.15
N TYR A 267 2.64 -0.74 15.70
CA TYR A 267 2.06 0.31 16.53
C TYR A 267 0.52 0.32 16.53
N SER A 268 -0.13 -0.64 15.88
CA SER A 268 -1.59 -0.76 15.85
C SER A 268 -2.14 -1.53 17.03
N TYR A 269 -3.34 -1.11 17.43
CA TYR A 269 -4.11 -1.69 18.51
C TYR A 269 -5.48 -2.12 17.97
N THR A 270 -5.59 -3.37 17.58
CA THR A 270 -6.63 -3.84 16.68
C THR A 270 -7.33 -5.11 17.17
N PRO A 271 -8.63 -5.30 16.83
CA PRO A 271 -9.38 -6.51 17.16
C PRO A 271 -9.11 -7.71 16.25
N TYR A 272 -8.35 -7.51 15.18
CA TYR A 272 -7.91 -8.52 14.23
C TYR A 272 -6.47 -8.98 14.57
N PRO A 273 -5.88 -9.94 13.83
CA PRO A 273 -4.51 -10.36 14.11
C PRO A 273 -3.54 -9.18 14.17
N GLY A 274 -2.75 -9.09 15.22
CA GLY A 274 -1.80 -8.00 15.41
C GLY A 274 -0.76 -8.35 16.48
N CYS A 275 0.35 -7.64 16.47
CA CYS A 275 1.39 -7.73 17.49
C CYS A 275 2.11 -6.40 17.62
N ALA A 276 2.03 -5.79 18.79
CA ALA A 276 2.74 -4.57 19.08
C ALA A 276 4.18 -4.85 19.53
N TRP A 277 5.11 -4.03 19.03
CA TRP A 277 6.54 -4.09 19.34
C TRP A 277 7.05 -2.74 19.78
N THR A 278 7.92 -2.73 20.80
CA THR A 278 8.69 -1.55 21.18
C THR A 278 9.84 -1.31 20.18
N ALA A 279 10.47 -0.14 20.24
CA ALA A 279 11.69 0.10 19.48
C ALA A 279 12.80 -0.89 19.86
N GLU A 280 12.95 -1.17 21.16
CA GLU A 280 13.92 -2.12 21.69
C GLU A 280 13.65 -3.55 21.20
N GLY A 281 12.39 -3.99 21.23
CA GLY A 281 12.00 -5.31 20.74
C GLY A 281 12.21 -5.44 19.24
N THR A 282 11.88 -4.39 18.48
CA THR A 282 12.14 -4.31 17.03
C THR A 282 13.64 -4.44 16.74
N ILE A 283 14.48 -3.64 17.43
CA ILE A 283 15.94 -3.71 17.27
C ILE A 283 16.44 -5.10 17.62
N ARG A 284 16.09 -5.61 18.81
CA ARG A 284 16.54 -6.92 19.29
C ARG A 284 16.19 -8.03 18.32
N PHE A 285 14.92 -8.13 17.90
CA PHE A 285 14.48 -9.21 17.04
C PHE A 285 15.18 -9.20 15.69
N ASN A 286 15.22 -8.04 15.04
CA ASN A 286 15.82 -7.93 13.70
C ASN A 286 17.34 -8.05 13.73
N LYS A 287 18.01 -7.51 14.76
CA LYS A 287 19.46 -7.53 14.88
C LYS A 287 20.02 -8.87 15.35
N GLU A 288 19.41 -9.47 16.37
CA GLU A 288 19.99 -10.65 17.04
C GLU A 288 19.43 -11.98 16.51
N TYR A 289 18.25 -11.99 15.87
CA TYR A 289 17.57 -13.22 15.45
C TYR A 289 17.26 -13.23 13.95
N LEU A 290 16.36 -12.37 13.46
CA LEU A 290 15.87 -12.45 12.08
C LEU A 290 16.95 -12.13 11.05
N GLY A 291 17.66 -11.02 11.21
CA GLY A 291 18.71 -10.59 10.28
C GLY A 291 19.83 -11.63 10.13
N PRO A 292 20.46 -12.11 11.24
CA PRO A 292 21.45 -13.19 11.18
C PRO A 292 20.92 -14.48 10.58
N THR A 293 19.64 -14.83 10.89
CA THR A 293 19.03 -16.07 10.38
C THR A 293 18.79 -16.00 8.87
N LEU A 294 18.23 -14.89 8.36
CA LEU A 294 18.07 -14.65 6.92
C LEU A 294 19.42 -14.63 6.21
N LYS A 295 20.40 -13.87 6.72
CA LYS A 295 21.72 -13.79 6.11
C LYS A 295 22.41 -15.17 5.98
N ARG A 296 22.15 -16.07 6.90
CA ARG A 296 22.72 -17.43 6.89
C ARG A 296 21.96 -18.39 5.97
N LEU A 297 20.63 -18.34 5.95
CA LEU A 297 19.78 -19.33 5.28
C LEU A 297 19.24 -18.84 3.92
N HIS A 298 18.96 -17.55 3.78
CA HIS A 298 18.40 -16.90 2.60
C HIS A 298 19.09 -15.57 2.32
N PRO A 299 20.40 -15.55 2.02
CA PRO A 299 21.16 -14.31 1.79
C PRO A 299 20.65 -13.47 0.61
N GLU A 300 19.86 -14.08 -0.27
CA GLU A 300 19.19 -13.41 -1.40
C GLU A 300 17.95 -12.62 -0.99
N VAL A 301 17.37 -12.91 0.19
CA VAL A 301 16.14 -12.28 0.68
C VAL A 301 16.49 -11.02 1.47
N LYS A 302 15.91 -9.91 1.07
CA LYS A 302 16.13 -8.61 1.71
C LYS A 302 15.30 -8.46 2.97
N LEU A 303 15.90 -7.93 4.02
CA LEU A 303 15.17 -7.49 5.21
C LEU A 303 14.93 -5.99 5.15
N TYR A 304 13.66 -5.57 5.23
CA TYR A 304 13.27 -4.18 5.34
C TYR A 304 12.71 -3.90 6.74
N LEU A 305 12.99 -2.72 7.28
CA LEU A 305 12.34 -2.24 8.51
C LEU A 305 10.95 -1.67 8.22
N GLY A 306 10.05 -1.86 9.14
CA GLY A 306 8.65 -1.43 9.09
C GLY A 306 7.72 -2.61 9.38
N THR A 307 6.47 -2.61 8.96
CA THR A 307 5.84 -1.48 8.25
C THR A 307 5.57 -0.33 9.23
N PHE A 308 6.22 0.80 9.07
CA PHE A 308 6.04 1.91 9.99
C PHE A 308 4.69 2.60 9.74
N ASN A 309 3.81 2.51 10.73
CA ASN A 309 2.48 3.10 10.74
C ASN A 309 2.31 4.13 11.88
N THR A 310 3.38 4.80 12.26
CA THR A 310 3.42 5.81 13.34
C THR A 310 3.98 7.12 12.84
N ASN A 311 3.44 8.24 13.32
CA ASN A 311 4.00 9.58 13.11
C ASN A 311 5.05 9.98 14.16
N ARG A 312 5.44 9.06 15.04
CA ARG A 312 6.50 9.25 16.04
C ARG A 312 7.88 9.14 15.39
N GLN A 313 8.40 10.27 14.91
CA GLN A 313 9.72 10.35 14.30
C GLN A 313 10.84 9.88 15.24
N ASP A 314 10.80 10.28 16.51
CA ASP A 314 11.75 9.87 17.54
C ASP A 314 11.84 8.36 17.71
N HIS A 315 10.72 7.67 17.57
CA HIS A 315 10.65 6.22 17.67
C HIS A 315 11.31 5.52 16.47
N VAL A 316 11.03 6.01 15.27
CA VAL A 316 11.67 5.51 14.04
C VAL A 316 13.18 5.79 14.08
N GLU A 317 13.59 7.02 14.46
CA GLU A 317 14.99 7.41 14.58
C GLU A 317 15.76 6.55 15.60
N LYS A 318 15.14 6.21 16.74
CA LYS A 318 15.73 5.30 17.73
C LYS A 318 16.06 3.94 17.14
N ILE A 319 15.16 3.37 16.33
CA ILE A 319 15.37 2.07 15.67
C ILE A 319 16.52 2.17 14.68
N ILE A 320 16.48 3.17 13.79
CA ILE A 320 17.47 3.29 12.72
C ILE A 320 18.84 3.77 13.20
N ALA A 321 18.96 4.31 14.42
CA ALA A 321 20.24 4.70 15.01
C ALA A 321 21.14 3.51 15.38
N ASP A 322 20.59 2.30 15.52
CA ASP A 322 21.38 1.11 15.85
C ASP A 322 22.23 0.65 14.66
N LYS A 323 23.54 0.85 14.76
CA LYS A 323 24.50 0.56 13.68
C LYS A 323 24.66 -0.93 13.37
N GLU A 324 24.47 -1.81 14.34
CA GLU A 324 24.55 -3.24 14.13
C GLU A 324 23.31 -3.74 13.39
N LEU A 325 22.13 -3.19 13.70
CA LEU A 325 20.88 -3.46 12.98
C LEU A 325 21.00 -3.04 11.50
N GLN A 326 21.56 -1.85 11.24
CA GLN A 326 21.73 -1.34 9.87
C GLN A 326 22.48 -2.32 8.95
N ALA A 327 23.37 -3.16 9.49
CA ALA A 327 24.14 -4.14 8.72
C ALA A 327 23.27 -5.26 8.09
N TYR A 328 22.03 -5.41 8.52
CA TYR A 328 21.08 -6.39 8.00
C TYR A 328 19.99 -5.78 7.12
N ILE A 329 19.81 -4.45 7.16
CA ILE A 329 18.66 -3.76 6.57
C ILE A 329 18.99 -3.28 5.16
N SER A 330 18.06 -3.55 4.22
CA SER A 330 18.16 -3.11 2.83
C SER A 330 17.28 -1.89 2.52
N GLY A 331 16.34 -1.55 3.40
CA GLY A 331 15.43 -0.42 3.18
C GLY A 331 14.35 -0.31 4.27
N MET A 332 13.42 0.61 4.05
CA MET A 332 12.34 0.93 4.98
C MET A 332 10.98 0.95 4.29
N ALA A 333 9.96 0.58 5.02
CA ALA A 333 8.58 0.50 4.56
C ALA A 333 7.67 1.36 5.45
N PHE A 334 6.85 2.20 4.83
CA PHE A 334 5.94 3.12 5.50
C PHE A 334 4.51 2.92 5.02
N GLN A 335 3.56 3.13 5.94
CA GLN A 335 2.12 3.11 5.67
C GLN A 335 1.37 3.94 6.71
N TRP A 336 0.11 4.32 6.42
CA TRP A 336 -0.75 5.11 7.30
C TRP A 336 -0.02 6.35 7.86
N GLU A 337 -0.08 6.60 9.17
CA GLU A 337 0.59 7.75 9.80
C GLU A 337 2.11 7.79 9.55
N GLY A 338 2.71 6.65 9.18
CA GLY A 338 4.12 6.59 8.80
C GLY A 338 4.49 7.48 7.61
N ARG A 339 3.51 7.84 6.77
CA ARG A 339 3.73 8.83 5.68
C ARG A 339 4.23 10.17 6.18
N GLU A 340 3.86 10.56 7.40
CA GLU A 340 4.23 11.88 7.97
C GLU A 340 5.72 11.95 8.31
N VAL A 341 6.33 10.83 8.69
CA VAL A 341 7.77 10.79 9.04
C VAL A 341 8.67 10.46 7.84
N LEU A 342 8.12 9.85 6.79
CA LEU A 342 8.87 9.47 5.59
C LEU A 342 9.74 10.60 5.00
N PRO A 343 9.23 11.85 4.79
CA PRO A 343 10.03 12.90 4.19
C PRO A 343 11.28 13.24 5.00
N SER A 344 11.14 13.34 6.33
CA SER A 344 12.25 13.66 7.24
C SER A 344 13.28 12.54 7.31
N ILE A 345 12.83 11.30 7.42
CA ILE A 345 13.72 10.12 7.47
C ILE A 345 14.49 9.99 6.15
N ARG A 346 13.81 10.14 5.01
CA ARG A 346 14.47 10.10 3.70
C ARG A 346 15.51 11.21 3.52
N GLN A 347 15.23 12.40 4.01
CA GLN A 347 16.18 13.53 3.95
C GLN A 347 17.45 13.22 4.76
N GLN A 348 17.32 12.54 5.90
CA GLN A 348 18.44 12.16 6.76
C GLN A 348 19.22 10.96 6.23
N HIS A 349 18.53 10.04 5.54
CA HIS A 349 19.06 8.77 5.04
C HIS A 349 18.75 8.55 3.56
N PRO A 350 19.23 9.41 2.65
CA PRO A 350 18.91 9.32 1.21
C PRO A 350 19.49 8.06 0.53
N GLU A 351 20.44 7.37 1.17
CA GLU A 351 21.08 6.16 0.69
C GLU A 351 20.23 4.89 0.80
N TRP A 352 19.14 4.94 1.58
CA TRP A 352 18.29 3.78 1.81
C TRP A 352 17.16 3.68 0.78
N ASP A 353 16.69 2.45 0.59
CA ASP A 353 15.50 2.18 -0.20
C ASP A 353 14.22 2.43 0.62
N TYR A 354 13.24 3.08 0.00
CA TYR A 354 11.95 3.38 0.61
C TYR A 354 10.81 2.80 -0.22
N ILE A 355 9.79 2.24 0.47
CA ILE A 355 8.58 1.73 -0.18
C ILE A 355 7.33 2.17 0.59
N CYS A 356 6.21 2.35 -0.11
CA CYS A 356 4.89 2.30 0.48
C CYS A 356 4.48 0.83 0.59
N SER A 357 4.42 0.32 1.82
CA SER A 357 4.08 -1.09 2.08
C SER A 357 2.58 -1.37 2.03
N GLU A 358 1.76 -0.33 2.22
CA GLU A 358 0.30 -0.43 2.20
C GLU A 358 -0.32 0.95 2.00
N SER A 359 -1.24 1.06 1.03
CA SER A 359 -2.06 2.26 0.88
C SER A 359 -3.15 2.31 1.95
N GLU A 360 -3.53 3.50 2.34
CA GLU A 360 -4.77 3.72 3.10
C GLU A 360 -5.96 3.48 2.17
N CYS A 361 -6.86 2.58 2.53
CA CYS A 361 -7.95 2.13 1.66
C CYS A 361 -9.34 2.45 2.24
N GLY A 362 -9.46 3.55 2.95
CA GLY A 362 -10.74 4.11 3.43
C GLY A 362 -11.52 3.18 4.37
N TRP A 363 -12.83 3.38 4.43
CA TRP A 363 -13.71 2.79 5.43
C TRP A 363 -14.94 2.11 4.82
N GLY A 364 -14.84 1.60 3.59
CA GLY A 364 -15.94 0.95 2.88
C GLY A 364 -16.93 1.91 2.22
N SER A 365 -16.54 3.17 1.97
CA SER A 365 -17.38 4.17 1.30
C SER A 365 -17.46 3.96 -0.21
N PHE A 366 -16.35 3.61 -0.84
CA PHE A 366 -16.20 3.45 -2.29
C PHE A 366 -16.64 4.69 -3.08
N ASP A 367 -16.51 5.88 -2.50
CA ASP A 367 -16.87 7.16 -3.10
C ASP A 367 -15.73 7.82 -3.85
N TRP A 368 -16.02 8.92 -4.56
CA TRP A 368 -15.02 9.65 -5.33
C TRP A 368 -13.88 10.21 -4.47
N LYS A 369 -14.21 10.63 -3.23
CA LYS A 369 -13.22 11.16 -2.28
C LYS A 369 -12.16 10.13 -1.90
N ALA A 370 -12.53 8.85 -1.84
CA ALA A 370 -11.56 7.77 -1.62
C ALA A 370 -10.57 7.65 -2.79
N GLY A 371 -11.04 7.84 -4.03
CA GLY A 371 -10.17 7.93 -5.21
C GLY A 371 -9.23 9.13 -5.16
N GLU A 372 -9.73 10.32 -4.79
CA GLU A 372 -8.92 11.53 -4.62
C GLU A 372 -7.83 11.31 -3.57
N HIS A 373 -8.19 10.75 -2.42
CA HIS A 373 -7.23 10.42 -1.36
C HIS A 373 -6.15 9.42 -1.85
N THR A 374 -6.55 8.37 -2.57
CA THR A 374 -5.60 7.41 -3.16
C THR A 374 -4.63 8.08 -4.14
N PHE A 375 -5.13 9.04 -4.95
CA PHE A 375 -4.30 9.82 -5.86
C PHE A 375 -3.27 10.67 -5.09
N GLU A 376 -3.68 11.35 -4.01
CA GLU A 376 -2.79 12.12 -3.13
C GLU A 376 -1.73 11.24 -2.45
N LEU A 377 -2.12 10.05 -1.98
CA LEU A 377 -1.18 9.11 -1.36
C LEU A 377 -0.08 8.68 -2.32
N MET A 378 -0.42 8.31 -3.56
CA MET A 378 0.59 7.94 -4.57
C MET A 378 1.51 9.11 -4.87
N ASN A 379 0.96 10.32 -5.00
CA ASN A 379 1.73 11.54 -5.17
C ASN A 379 2.71 11.75 -4.02
N HIS A 380 2.23 11.64 -2.78
CA HIS A 380 3.04 11.80 -1.58
C HIS A 380 4.18 10.78 -1.50
N TYR A 381 3.87 9.48 -1.61
CA TYR A 381 4.88 8.44 -1.45
C TYR A 381 5.93 8.47 -2.56
N LEU A 382 5.51 8.57 -3.82
CA LEU A 382 6.44 8.62 -4.96
C LEU A 382 7.24 9.93 -4.98
N GLY A 383 6.61 11.05 -4.70
CA GLY A 383 7.27 12.37 -4.58
C GLY A 383 8.28 12.42 -3.43
N ASN A 384 8.10 11.62 -2.39
CA ASN A 384 9.05 11.45 -1.29
C ASN A 384 9.98 10.25 -1.46
N GLY A 385 10.11 9.70 -2.68
CA GLY A 385 11.15 8.76 -3.07
C GLY A 385 10.87 7.30 -2.76
N CYS A 386 9.62 6.91 -2.51
CA CYS A 386 9.27 5.50 -2.52
C CYS A 386 9.39 4.93 -3.93
N LYS A 387 10.10 3.82 -4.06
CA LYS A 387 10.32 3.16 -5.34
C LYS A 387 9.33 2.03 -5.63
N GLU A 388 8.53 1.63 -4.63
CA GLU A 388 7.44 0.67 -4.75
C GLU A 388 6.21 1.23 -4.01
N TYR A 389 5.02 0.90 -4.51
CA TYR A 389 3.75 1.26 -3.88
C TYR A 389 2.82 0.05 -3.90
N THR A 390 2.36 -0.38 -2.72
CA THR A 390 1.47 -1.54 -2.57
C THR A 390 0.08 -1.08 -2.18
N PHE A 391 -0.91 -1.37 -3.01
CA PHE A 391 -2.31 -1.19 -2.67
C PHE A 391 -2.79 -2.34 -1.80
N TRP A 392 -3.62 -2.06 -0.76
CA TRP A 392 -4.00 -3.08 0.21
C TRP A 392 -5.00 -4.08 -0.37
N ASN A 393 -6.27 -3.71 -0.48
CA ASN A 393 -7.30 -4.63 -0.96
C ASN A 393 -7.47 -4.55 -2.48
N PHE A 394 -7.31 -5.68 -3.14
CA PHE A 394 -7.48 -5.80 -4.57
C PHE A 394 -8.96 -5.80 -4.98
N ILE A 395 -9.78 -6.66 -4.35
CA ILE A 395 -11.18 -6.85 -4.69
C ILE A 395 -11.95 -7.30 -3.45
N LEU A 396 -13.06 -6.64 -3.13
CA LEU A 396 -13.89 -6.97 -1.98
C LEU A 396 -15.37 -7.01 -2.36
N THR A 397 -16.16 -7.77 -1.58
CA THR A 397 -17.62 -7.81 -1.73
C THR A 397 -18.29 -6.67 -0.98
N ASP A 398 -19.41 -6.18 -1.52
CA ASP A 398 -20.40 -5.31 -0.87
C ASP A 398 -19.79 -4.04 -0.27
N ASN A 399 -19.68 -3.96 1.06
CA ASN A 399 -19.12 -2.82 1.80
C ASN A 399 -17.69 -3.05 2.32
N GLY A 400 -17.02 -4.11 1.85
CA GLY A 400 -15.64 -4.43 2.23
C GLY A 400 -15.47 -4.84 3.69
N GLU A 401 -16.49 -5.45 4.33
CA GLU A 401 -16.44 -5.84 5.73
C GLU A 401 -15.67 -7.15 5.95
N SER A 402 -14.70 -7.13 6.85
CA SER A 402 -13.94 -8.30 7.27
C SER A 402 -14.65 -9.07 8.39
N PRO A 403 -14.25 -10.31 8.71
CA PRO A 403 -14.82 -11.09 9.82
C PRO A 403 -14.69 -10.43 11.21
N TRP A 404 -13.79 -9.48 11.35
CA TRP A 404 -13.60 -8.69 12.58
C TRP A 404 -14.34 -7.35 12.58
N GLY A 405 -15.29 -7.15 11.62
CA GLY A 405 -16.09 -5.95 11.52
C GLY A 405 -15.36 -4.71 11.01
N TRP A 406 -14.18 -4.89 10.46
CA TRP A 406 -13.38 -3.84 9.82
C TRP A 406 -13.85 -3.66 8.38
N LYS A 407 -14.11 -2.42 7.97
CA LYS A 407 -14.58 -2.10 6.62
C LYS A 407 -13.52 -1.29 5.90
N GLN A 408 -13.21 -1.71 4.68
CA GLN A 408 -12.28 -0.99 3.82
C GLN A 408 -12.74 -0.99 2.37
N ASN A 409 -12.15 -0.10 1.57
CA ASN A 409 -12.34 -0.07 0.14
C ASN A 409 -11.39 -1.07 -0.55
N ALA A 410 -11.63 -1.29 -1.83
CA ALA A 410 -10.80 -2.09 -2.70
C ALA A 410 -10.77 -1.44 -4.10
N LEU A 411 -9.82 -1.84 -4.94
CA LEU A 411 -9.76 -1.39 -6.35
C LEU A 411 -11.00 -1.84 -7.13
N ILE A 412 -11.57 -2.97 -6.76
CA ILE A 412 -12.75 -3.55 -7.42
C ILE A 412 -13.77 -3.94 -6.35
N ARG A 413 -15.00 -3.52 -6.56
CA ARG A 413 -16.15 -3.87 -5.72
C ARG A 413 -17.05 -4.88 -6.41
N VAL A 414 -17.37 -5.97 -5.71
CA VAL A 414 -18.31 -7.01 -6.16
C VAL A 414 -19.64 -6.88 -5.42
N ASP A 415 -20.74 -6.79 -6.15
CA ASP A 415 -22.06 -6.98 -5.57
C ASP A 415 -22.31 -8.49 -5.43
N SER A 416 -22.31 -8.99 -4.20
CA SER A 416 -22.43 -10.43 -3.93
C SER A 416 -23.79 -11.01 -4.33
N LYS A 417 -24.87 -10.18 -4.36
CA LYS A 417 -26.24 -10.58 -4.71
C LYS A 417 -26.45 -10.54 -6.22
N ALA A 418 -26.09 -9.42 -6.87
CA ALA A 418 -26.19 -9.28 -8.32
C ALA A 418 -25.15 -10.11 -9.06
N ARG A 419 -24.06 -10.50 -8.39
CA ARG A 419 -22.88 -11.19 -8.95
C ARG A 419 -22.26 -10.40 -10.11
N THR A 420 -22.11 -9.11 -9.91
CA THR A 420 -21.48 -8.16 -10.84
C THR A 420 -20.35 -7.42 -10.14
N PHE A 421 -19.50 -6.76 -10.89
CA PHE A 421 -18.42 -5.96 -10.32
C PHE A 421 -18.40 -4.54 -10.91
N THR A 422 -17.71 -3.65 -10.20
CA THR A 422 -17.40 -2.29 -10.64
C THR A 422 -15.97 -1.93 -10.29
N TYR A 423 -15.29 -1.25 -11.21
CA TYR A 423 -14.03 -0.58 -10.90
C TYR A 423 -14.33 0.65 -10.06
N THR A 424 -13.63 0.79 -8.93
CA THR A 424 -13.87 1.87 -7.96
C THR A 424 -13.14 3.17 -8.37
N PRO A 425 -13.43 4.30 -7.73
CA PRO A 425 -12.64 5.51 -7.92
C PRO A 425 -11.15 5.33 -7.64
N GLU A 426 -10.80 4.50 -6.65
CA GLU A 426 -9.42 4.15 -6.35
C GLU A 426 -8.74 3.39 -7.50
N TYR A 427 -9.47 2.52 -8.20
CA TYR A 427 -8.94 1.86 -9.39
C TYR A 427 -8.51 2.87 -10.45
N TYR A 428 -9.36 3.87 -10.72
CA TYR A 428 -9.03 4.90 -11.70
C TYR A 428 -7.90 5.81 -11.23
N ALA A 429 -7.84 6.13 -9.93
CA ALA A 429 -6.70 6.84 -9.35
C ALA A 429 -5.40 6.07 -9.59
N VAL A 430 -5.37 4.77 -9.28
CA VAL A 430 -4.18 3.92 -9.55
C VAL A 430 -3.89 3.84 -11.04
N LYS A 431 -4.91 3.71 -11.90
CA LYS A 431 -4.74 3.68 -13.36
C LYS A 431 -4.08 4.93 -13.91
N HIS A 432 -4.39 6.13 -13.38
CA HIS A 432 -3.73 7.38 -13.78
C HIS A 432 -2.22 7.35 -13.58
N TYR A 433 -1.72 6.57 -12.63
CA TYR A 433 -0.29 6.38 -12.39
C TYR A 433 0.25 5.11 -13.06
N ALA A 434 -0.31 3.96 -12.74
CA ALA A 434 0.26 2.67 -13.09
C ALA A 434 0.28 2.40 -14.60
N HIS A 435 -0.69 2.94 -15.35
CA HIS A 435 -0.71 2.82 -16.81
C HIS A 435 0.51 3.47 -17.49
N TYR A 436 1.11 4.47 -16.83
CA TYR A 436 2.21 5.26 -17.38
C TYR A 436 3.54 5.07 -16.67
N ILE A 437 3.52 4.63 -15.43
CA ILE A 437 4.72 4.44 -14.60
C ILE A 437 5.01 2.95 -14.50
N GLY A 438 6.04 2.49 -15.20
CA GLY A 438 6.60 1.15 -15.09
C GLY A 438 7.99 1.15 -14.43
N ALA A 439 8.57 -0.03 -14.27
CA ALA A 439 9.94 -0.16 -13.80
C ALA A 439 10.92 0.65 -14.65
N GLY A 440 11.84 1.36 -14.00
CA GLY A 440 12.80 2.23 -14.65
C GLY A 440 12.32 3.66 -14.92
N THR A 441 11.02 3.97 -14.66
CA THR A 441 10.52 5.34 -14.72
C THR A 441 11.15 6.19 -13.61
N GLU A 442 11.61 7.38 -13.96
CA GLU A 442 12.23 8.32 -13.04
C GLU A 442 11.21 9.33 -12.54
N VAL A 443 11.07 9.46 -11.22
CA VAL A 443 10.34 10.58 -10.60
C VAL A 443 11.27 11.79 -10.59
N ILE A 444 10.79 12.92 -11.11
CA ILE A 444 11.59 14.11 -11.34
C ILE A 444 11.14 15.23 -10.39
N ALA A 445 12.11 15.92 -9.82
CA ALA A 445 11.85 17.05 -8.94
C ALA A 445 11.30 18.25 -9.72
N TYR A 446 10.52 19.08 -9.06
CA TYR A 446 10.06 20.35 -9.57
C TYR A 446 10.12 21.41 -8.47
N LYS A 447 10.19 22.66 -8.89
CA LYS A 447 10.11 23.83 -8.01
C LYS A 447 8.70 24.42 -8.09
N PRO A 448 7.93 24.45 -6.99
CA PRO A 448 6.68 25.19 -6.95
C PRO A 448 6.97 26.69 -7.01
N GLU A 449 6.19 27.44 -7.79
CA GLU A 449 6.29 28.90 -7.92
C GLU A 449 5.07 29.61 -7.33
N GLY A 450 3.97 28.89 -7.05
CA GLY A 450 2.74 29.38 -6.44
C GLY A 450 2.50 28.87 -5.03
N GLU A 451 1.50 29.42 -4.36
CA GLU A 451 1.03 28.97 -3.04
C GLU A 451 0.11 27.73 -3.13
N ASP A 452 -0.38 27.44 -4.32
CA ASP A 452 -1.31 26.34 -4.57
C ASP A 452 -0.59 24.98 -4.52
N LYS A 453 -1.09 24.11 -3.64
CA LYS A 453 -0.53 22.77 -3.39
C LYS A 453 -1.33 21.67 -4.07
N LYS A 454 -1.61 21.77 -5.37
CA LYS A 454 -2.17 20.67 -6.12
C LYS A 454 -1.26 19.43 -5.98
N PRO A 455 -1.81 18.20 -5.82
CA PRO A 455 -1.00 16.99 -5.91
C PRO A 455 -0.50 16.84 -7.36
N VAL A 456 0.80 17.02 -7.56
CA VAL A 456 1.47 16.91 -8.86
C VAL A 456 2.62 15.92 -8.75
N LEU A 457 2.71 14.98 -9.69
CA LEU A 457 3.88 14.15 -9.89
C LEU A 457 4.37 14.30 -11.32
N VAL A 458 5.66 14.50 -11.48
CA VAL A 458 6.32 14.59 -12.78
C VAL A 458 7.25 13.40 -12.92
N VAL A 459 7.13 12.66 -14.03
CA VAL A 459 7.99 11.51 -14.29
C VAL A 459 8.54 11.55 -15.71
N ARG A 460 9.67 10.86 -15.89
CA ARG A 460 10.28 10.59 -17.19
C ARG A 460 10.37 9.08 -17.38
N THR A 461 9.70 8.56 -18.42
CA THR A 461 9.74 7.12 -18.73
C THR A 461 11.09 6.70 -19.31
N PRO A 462 11.42 5.39 -19.32
CA PRO A 462 12.64 4.88 -19.97
C PRO A 462 12.76 5.27 -21.45
N GLU A 463 11.64 5.49 -22.14
CA GLU A 463 11.59 5.92 -23.54
C GLU A 463 11.77 7.44 -23.69
N GLY A 464 11.98 8.16 -22.58
CA GLY A 464 12.19 9.61 -22.56
C GLY A 464 10.91 10.45 -22.67
N LYS A 465 9.75 9.86 -22.48
CA LYS A 465 8.49 10.60 -22.42
C LYS A 465 8.34 11.28 -21.05
N TRP A 466 7.80 12.49 -21.07
CA TRP A 466 7.34 13.18 -19.88
C TRP A 466 5.90 12.80 -19.59
N VAL A 467 5.62 12.45 -18.34
CA VAL A 467 4.25 12.22 -17.89
C VAL A 467 4.02 13.05 -16.61
N VAL A 468 2.91 13.77 -16.59
CA VAL A 468 2.51 14.61 -15.46
C VAL A 468 1.15 14.14 -14.98
N MET A 469 1.07 13.73 -13.71
CA MET A 469 -0.17 13.44 -13.01
C MET A 469 -0.49 14.65 -12.13
N VAL A 470 -1.74 15.12 -12.17
CA VAL A 470 -2.20 16.23 -11.33
C VAL A 470 -3.66 16.05 -10.95
N GLY A 471 -3.99 16.34 -9.68
CA GLY A 471 -5.34 16.38 -9.16
C GLY A 471 -5.82 17.82 -8.94
N ASN A 472 -7.08 18.09 -9.24
CA ASN A 472 -7.80 19.25 -8.75
C ASN A 472 -8.93 18.77 -7.83
N PHE A 473 -8.75 18.85 -6.52
CA PHE A 473 -9.69 18.35 -5.51
C PHE A 473 -10.44 19.49 -4.82
N GLN A 474 -10.53 20.65 -5.52
CA GLN A 474 -11.32 21.82 -5.11
C GLN A 474 -12.70 21.79 -5.78
N ASP A 475 -13.65 22.52 -5.20
CA ASP A 475 -15.02 22.68 -5.76
C ASP A 475 -15.08 23.59 -7.01
N THR A 476 -13.95 24.15 -7.44
CA THR A 476 -13.86 25.08 -8.58
C THR A 476 -12.82 24.64 -9.60
N GLU A 477 -13.02 25.05 -10.84
CA GLU A 477 -11.98 24.90 -11.88
C GLU A 477 -10.68 25.56 -11.45
N GLN A 478 -9.56 24.91 -11.76
CA GLN A 478 -8.22 25.41 -11.48
C GLN A 478 -7.39 25.47 -12.77
N SER A 479 -6.61 26.51 -12.91
CA SER A 479 -5.61 26.56 -13.97
C SER A 479 -4.37 25.76 -13.56
N LEU A 480 -3.68 25.20 -14.56
CA LEU A 480 -2.36 24.63 -14.43
C LEU A 480 -1.45 25.20 -15.49
N THR A 481 -0.39 25.86 -15.08
CA THR A 481 0.71 26.28 -15.95
C THR A 481 2.01 25.66 -15.46
N LEU A 482 2.48 24.62 -16.16
CA LEU A 482 3.70 23.88 -15.81
C LEU A 482 4.77 24.17 -16.88
N GLN A 483 5.99 24.51 -16.46
CA GLN A 483 7.13 24.71 -17.33
C GLN A 483 8.01 23.47 -17.39
N ILE A 484 8.27 22.97 -18.61
CA ILE A 484 9.26 21.93 -18.92
C ILE A 484 10.25 22.50 -19.95
N GLY A 485 11.48 22.75 -19.52
CA GLY A 485 12.48 23.42 -20.33
C GLY A 485 12.01 24.80 -20.79
N LYS A 486 11.84 24.95 -22.12
CA LYS A 486 11.38 26.22 -22.74
C LYS A 486 9.91 26.18 -23.16
N ARG A 487 9.16 25.16 -22.76
CA ARG A 487 7.76 24.95 -23.15
C ARG A 487 6.86 24.95 -21.93
N TYR A 488 5.58 25.21 -22.17
CA TYR A 488 4.56 25.32 -21.13
C TYR A 488 3.39 24.41 -21.44
N LEU A 489 3.01 23.58 -20.44
CA LEU A 489 1.73 22.92 -20.39
C LEU A 489 0.74 23.87 -19.73
N ASN A 490 -0.30 24.28 -20.48
CA ASN A 490 -1.37 25.11 -19.94
C ASN A 490 -2.67 24.32 -20.04
N ALA A 491 -3.33 24.08 -18.91
CA ALA A 491 -4.58 23.33 -18.84
C ALA A 491 -5.56 23.97 -17.86
N THR A 492 -6.85 23.74 -18.06
CA THR A 492 -7.90 24.00 -17.09
C THR A 492 -8.36 22.64 -16.55
N LEU A 493 -8.30 22.49 -15.25
CA LEU A 493 -8.63 21.28 -14.52
C LEU A 493 -10.02 21.44 -13.92
N ALA A 494 -10.95 20.56 -14.25
CA ALA A 494 -12.30 20.54 -13.70
C ALA A 494 -12.28 20.36 -12.18
N PRO A 495 -13.35 20.77 -11.45
CA PRO A 495 -13.47 20.43 -10.04
C PRO A 495 -13.46 18.92 -9.83
N HIS A 496 -12.91 18.47 -8.70
CA HIS A 496 -12.89 17.06 -8.28
C HIS A 496 -12.43 16.11 -9.41
N SER A 497 -11.26 16.39 -9.99
CA SER A 497 -10.76 15.67 -11.18
C SER A 497 -9.32 15.23 -11.05
N MET A 498 -8.99 14.14 -11.75
CA MET A 498 -7.67 13.54 -11.90
C MET A 498 -7.22 13.67 -13.35
N HIS A 499 -5.97 14.01 -13.57
CA HIS A 499 -5.45 14.22 -14.93
C HIS A 499 -4.08 13.56 -15.10
N THR A 500 -3.84 13.05 -16.31
CA THR A 500 -2.52 12.59 -16.77
C THR A 500 -2.23 13.16 -18.15
N PHE A 501 -1.07 13.80 -18.27
CA PHE A 501 -0.55 14.36 -19.53
C PHE A 501 0.68 13.56 -19.96
N GLU A 502 0.64 12.93 -21.13
CA GLU A 502 1.78 12.21 -21.71
C GLU A 502 2.35 13.03 -22.87
N MET A 503 3.64 13.39 -22.79
CA MET A 503 4.33 14.29 -23.69
C MET A 503 5.66 13.70 -24.17
N ARG A 504 6.17 14.16 -25.31
CA ARG A 504 7.47 13.79 -25.87
C ARG A 504 8.37 14.99 -26.04
#